data_c1c32aa8dfc8f9d582dc9911e3174b23
#
_entry.id   c1c32aa8dfc8f9d582dc9911e3174b23
#
_cell.length_a   1.000
_cell.length_b   1.000
_cell.length_c   1.000
_cell.angle_alpha   90.00
_cell.angle_beta   90.00
_cell.angle_gamma   90.00
#
_symmetry.space_group_name_H-M   'P 1'
#
loop_
_entity.id
_entity.type
_entity.pdbx_description
1 polymer ?
#
loop_
_entity_poly.entity_id
_entity_poly.type
_entity_poly.pdbx_seq_one_letter_code
_entity_poly.pdbx_strand_id
1 'polypeptide(L)'
;MKNFFYIYLSILLLFFVNCSNQNSKPKKLTIQILDTNVTDNSFNRLVEILNERFYQLEIEDIKIQRTSSNTFQIESAELLNKDDDIIRIILKRGFVEFKLIPEKEYVINVMNKVDSVLRNWIASNYEENFEDESSLDVYQQMELTDKDFSREHPFFSIALLDPQFRVADAFVREQDRDSLERFLRLSEIQNIIPEEIQFTFSAISQVDNEGNKFEMMYVVNKHSELSGDIIIDATASIDPSSEAPVINFTLNSYAADQWSNITAENIHKRIAILIDGLVYIAPVVRTRIPSGRCQIEGAENIDDARAIATILKSGTLPHSLTVIKDE
;
A
#
# COMPACT_ATOMS: atom_id res chain seq x y z
N MET A 1 2.29 -22.64 -82.90
CA MET A 1 3.60 -23.00 -82.39
C MET A 1 3.61 -22.64 -80.92
N LYS A 2 3.67 -23.65 -80.10
CA LYS A 2 3.83 -23.75 -78.63
C LYS A 2 2.98 -22.84 -77.73
N ASN A 3 1.84 -23.41 -77.31
CA ASN A 3 0.99 -22.99 -76.19
C ASN A 3 1.75 -23.25 -74.86
N PHE A 4 1.80 -22.21 -73.98
CA PHE A 4 2.18 -22.39 -72.58
C PHE A 4 0.93 -22.26 -71.72
N PHE A 5 0.53 -23.39 -71.17
CA PHE A 5 -0.49 -23.49 -70.14
C PHE A 5 0.10 -23.09 -68.79
N TYR A 6 -0.39 -22.01 -68.20
CA TYR A 6 -0.11 -21.66 -66.80
C TYR A 6 -1.17 -22.28 -65.88
N ILE A 7 -0.76 -23.28 -65.18
CA ILE A 7 -1.52 -23.87 -64.07
C ILE A 7 -1.31 -22.96 -62.85
N TYR A 8 -2.37 -22.27 -62.44
CA TYR A 8 -2.40 -21.62 -61.13
C TYR A 8 -2.68 -22.64 -60.04
N LEU A 9 -1.64 -23.00 -59.30
CA LEU A 9 -1.75 -23.78 -58.09
C LEU A 9 -2.10 -22.86 -56.93
N SER A 10 -3.38 -22.74 -56.59
CA SER A 10 -3.86 -22.04 -55.41
C SER A 10 -3.52 -22.87 -54.15
N ILE A 11 -2.45 -22.46 -53.48
CA ILE A 11 -2.13 -22.99 -52.14
C ILE A 11 -3.10 -22.34 -51.16
N LEU A 12 -4.12 -23.10 -50.77
CA LEU A 12 -5.00 -22.77 -49.67
C LEU A 12 -4.22 -23.00 -48.34
N LEU A 13 -3.60 -21.93 -47.82
CA LEU A 13 -3.03 -21.90 -46.47
C LEU A 13 -4.18 -21.93 -45.47
N LEU A 14 -4.55 -23.15 -45.03
CA LEU A 14 -5.35 -23.34 -43.83
C LEU A 14 -4.51 -22.86 -42.62
N PHE A 15 -4.76 -21.66 -42.18
CA PHE A 15 -4.37 -21.23 -40.82
C PHE A 15 -5.18 -22.07 -39.85
N PHE A 16 -4.59 -23.19 -39.38
CA PHE A 16 -5.01 -23.77 -38.13
C PHE A 16 -4.69 -22.78 -37.04
N VAL A 17 -5.70 -22.00 -36.64
CA VAL A 17 -5.71 -21.37 -35.34
C VAL A 17 -5.69 -22.53 -34.34
N ASN A 18 -4.50 -22.86 -33.89
CA ASN A 18 -4.30 -23.74 -32.75
C ASN A 18 -4.85 -22.99 -31.54
N CYS A 19 -6.16 -23.07 -31.29
CA CYS A 19 -6.73 -22.83 -29.98
C CYS A 19 -6.14 -23.93 -29.11
N SER A 20 -4.98 -23.68 -28.53
CA SER A 20 -4.48 -24.47 -27.42
C SER A 20 -5.46 -24.23 -26.27
N ASN A 21 -6.47 -25.08 -26.20
CA ASN A 21 -7.29 -25.28 -25.03
C ASN A 21 -6.33 -25.84 -23.95
N GLN A 22 -5.53 -24.98 -23.34
CA GLN A 22 -4.83 -25.31 -22.12
C GLN A 22 -5.94 -25.48 -21.08
N ASN A 23 -6.30 -26.73 -20.79
CA ASN A 23 -7.02 -27.16 -19.61
C ASN A 23 -6.12 -26.93 -18.35
N SER A 24 -5.65 -25.71 -18.15
CA SER A 24 -5.07 -25.32 -16.89
C SER A 24 -6.23 -25.29 -15.88
N LYS A 25 -6.07 -26.01 -14.78
CA LYS A 25 -7.04 -25.90 -13.69
C LYS A 25 -7.10 -24.43 -13.26
N PRO A 26 -8.30 -23.85 -13.05
CA PRO A 26 -8.41 -22.49 -12.60
C PRO A 26 -7.71 -22.33 -11.25
N LYS A 27 -7.07 -21.19 -11.03
CA LYS A 27 -6.54 -20.80 -9.72
C LYS A 27 -7.69 -20.58 -8.76
N LYS A 28 -7.55 -21.08 -7.54
CA LYS A 28 -8.58 -21.04 -6.52
C LYS A 28 -8.03 -20.45 -5.23
N LEU A 29 -8.56 -19.28 -4.87
CA LEU A 29 -8.23 -18.61 -3.63
C LEU A 29 -9.33 -18.83 -2.60
N THR A 30 -8.96 -19.22 -1.39
CA THR A 30 -9.87 -19.23 -0.25
C THR A 30 -9.60 -18.01 0.61
N ILE A 31 -10.62 -17.18 0.76
CA ILE A 31 -10.56 -15.88 1.44
C ILE A 31 -11.33 -15.96 2.74
N GLN A 32 -10.73 -15.46 3.81
CA GLN A 32 -11.38 -15.26 5.09
C GLN A 32 -11.74 -13.79 5.27
N ILE A 33 -12.97 -13.54 5.71
CA ILE A 33 -13.43 -12.25 6.19
C ILE A 33 -13.06 -12.15 7.67
N LEU A 34 -12.33 -11.09 8.03
CA LEU A 34 -11.81 -10.92 9.41
C LEU A 34 -12.86 -10.37 10.37
N ASP A 35 -13.91 -9.75 9.86
CA ASP A 35 -14.99 -9.17 10.66
C ASP A 35 -15.97 -10.25 11.19
N THR A 36 -16.52 -10.04 12.38
CA THR A 36 -17.41 -11.00 13.05
C THR A 36 -18.87 -10.93 12.59
N ASN A 37 -19.32 -9.77 12.07
CA ASN A 37 -20.71 -9.50 11.71
C ASN A 37 -20.88 -9.36 10.19
N VAL A 38 -20.87 -10.48 9.46
CA VAL A 38 -21.06 -10.51 8.02
C VAL A 38 -22.52 -10.78 7.68
N THR A 39 -23.26 -9.73 7.30
CA THR A 39 -24.62 -9.86 6.81
C THR A 39 -24.64 -10.24 5.33
N ASP A 40 -25.76 -10.78 4.83
CA ASP A 40 -25.90 -11.10 3.40
C ASP A 40 -25.79 -9.83 2.53
N ASN A 41 -26.33 -8.69 3.00
CA ASN A 41 -26.20 -7.42 2.28
C ASN A 41 -24.75 -6.94 2.19
N SER A 42 -23.99 -7.03 3.29
CA SER A 42 -22.58 -6.63 3.28
C SER A 42 -21.73 -7.58 2.43
N PHE A 43 -22.04 -8.89 2.43
CA PHE A 43 -21.38 -9.85 1.57
C PHE A 43 -21.71 -9.61 0.08
N ASN A 44 -22.97 -9.33 -0.26
CA ASN A 44 -23.34 -9.00 -1.65
C ASN A 44 -22.61 -7.74 -2.13
N ARG A 45 -22.52 -6.71 -1.28
CA ARG A 45 -21.77 -5.50 -1.60
C ARG A 45 -20.27 -5.78 -1.78
N LEU A 46 -19.69 -6.65 -0.96
CA LEU A 46 -18.30 -7.11 -1.12
C LEU A 46 -18.09 -7.78 -2.48
N VAL A 47 -19.01 -8.68 -2.87
CA VAL A 47 -18.95 -9.37 -4.18
C VAL A 47 -19.07 -8.40 -5.35
N GLU A 48 -19.96 -7.41 -5.26
CA GLU A 48 -20.09 -6.36 -6.28
C GLU A 48 -18.77 -5.59 -6.49
N ILE A 49 -18.17 -5.13 -5.38
CA ILE A 49 -16.91 -4.37 -5.46
C ILE A 49 -15.77 -5.25 -5.98
N LEU A 50 -15.67 -6.51 -5.54
CA LEU A 50 -14.64 -7.43 -6.04
C LEU A 50 -14.80 -7.71 -7.53
N ASN A 51 -16.03 -7.96 -8.01
CA ASN A 51 -16.28 -8.16 -9.45
C ASN A 51 -15.88 -6.92 -10.25
N GLU A 52 -16.19 -5.71 -9.77
CA GLU A 52 -15.75 -4.47 -10.43
C GLU A 52 -14.23 -4.35 -10.46
N ARG A 53 -13.55 -4.67 -9.36
CA ARG A 53 -12.08 -4.65 -9.29
C ARG A 53 -11.44 -5.63 -10.27
N PHE A 54 -11.95 -6.86 -10.33
CA PHE A 54 -11.45 -7.87 -11.26
C PHE A 54 -11.73 -7.48 -12.72
N TYR A 55 -12.92 -6.96 -13.01
CA TYR A 55 -13.27 -6.50 -14.35
C TYR A 55 -12.34 -5.38 -14.85
N GLN A 56 -11.99 -4.41 -13.99
CA GLN A 56 -11.06 -3.33 -14.34
C GLN A 56 -9.62 -3.81 -14.61
N LEU A 57 -9.28 -5.00 -14.13
CA LEU A 57 -7.99 -5.67 -14.40
C LEU A 57 -8.08 -6.68 -15.55
N GLU A 58 -9.16 -6.62 -16.33
CA GLU A 58 -9.39 -7.51 -17.47
C GLU A 58 -9.44 -8.99 -17.06
N ILE A 59 -10.01 -9.27 -15.86
CA ILE A 59 -10.26 -10.61 -15.37
C ILE A 59 -11.79 -10.83 -15.42
N GLU A 60 -12.28 -11.49 -16.46
CA GLU A 60 -13.72 -11.60 -16.72
C GLU A 60 -14.33 -12.91 -16.19
N ASP A 61 -13.58 -14.01 -16.16
CA ASP A 61 -14.07 -15.33 -15.74
C ASP A 61 -13.87 -15.54 -14.22
N ILE A 62 -14.52 -14.68 -13.41
CA ILE A 62 -14.46 -14.75 -11.94
C ILE A 62 -15.71 -15.43 -11.39
N LYS A 63 -15.50 -16.46 -10.55
CA LYS A 63 -16.54 -17.06 -9.73
C LYS A 63 -16.25 -16.84 -8.27
N ILE A 64 -17.17 -16.13 -7.59
CA ILE A 64 -17.11 -15.88 -6.15
C ILE A 64 -18.20 -16.69 -5.47
N GLN A 65 -17.82 -17.63 -4.62
CA GLN A 65 -18.76 -18.52 -3.94
C GLN A 65 -18.53 -18.49 -2.43
N ARG A 66 -19.58 -18.14 -1.67
CA ARG A 66 -19.56 -18.20 -0.21
C ARG A 66 -19.49 -19.66 0.25
N THR A 67 -18.56 -20.00 1.13
CA THR A 67 -18.35 -21.34 1.66
C THR A 67 -18.76 -21.47 3.12
N SER A 68 -18.73 -20.37 3.89
CA SER A 68 -19.23 -20.29 5.27
C SER A 68 -19.71 -18.88 5.62
N SER A 69 -20.03 -18.63 6.89
CA SER A 69 -20.43 -17.29 7.36
C SER A 69 -19.36 -16.22 7.09
N ASN A 70 -18.08 -16.59 7.19
CA ASN A 70 -16.95 -15.67 7.09
C ASN A 70 -15.86 -16.13 6.09
N THR A 71 -16.16 -17.10 5.22
CA THR A 71 -15.23 -17.54 4.16
C THR A 71 -15.94 -17.62 2.81
N PHE A 72 -15.19 -17.33 1.76
CA PHE A 72 -15.62 -17.52 0.38
C PHE A 72 -14.44 -17.93 -0.51
N GLN A 73 -14.74 -18.40 -1.69
CA GLN A 73 -13.74 -18.80 -2.68
C GLN A 73 -13.86 -17.93 -3.92
N ILE A 74 -12.71 -17.62 -4.49
CA ILE A 74 -12.57 -16.96 -5.79
C ILE A 74 -11.89 -17.96 -6.72
N GLU A 75 -12.48 -18.18 -7.88
CA GLU A 75 -11.97 -19.12 -8.88
C GLU A 75 -11.95 -18.47 -10.25
N SER A 76 -10.81 -18.52 -10.95
CA SER A 76 -10.65 -18.08 -12.33
C SER A 76 -9.39 -18.67 -12.94
N ALA A 77 -9.44 -19.02 -14.24
CA ALA A 77 -8.28 -19.40 -15.01
C ALA A 77 -7.36 -18.22 -15.33
N GLU A 78 -7.90 -17.01 -15.40
CA GLU A 78 -7.15 -15.78 -15.72
C GLU A 78 -6.26 -15.32 -14.56
N LEU A 79 -6.60 -15.69 -13.31
CA LEU A 79 -5.77 -15.42 -12.13
C LEU A 79 -4.41 -16.11 -12.17
N LEU A 80 -4.25 -17.20 -12.95
CA LEU A 80 -2.97 -17.88 -13.13
C LEU A 80 -1.89 -16.99 -13.78
N ASN A 81 -2.31 -15.99 -14.54
CA ASN A 81 -1.44 -15.09 -15.29
C ASN A 81 -1.19 -13.75 -14.57
N LYS A 82 -1.76 -13.57 -13.38
CA LYS A 82 -1.60 -12.34 -12.59
C LYS A 82 -0.61 -12.54 -11.47
N ASP A 83 0.14 -11.48 -11.19
CA ASP A 83 1.05 -11.43 -10.06
C ASP A 83 0.27 -11.56 -8.74
N ASP A 84 0.78 -12.34 -7.80
CA ASP A 84 0.18 -12.53 -6.48
C ASP A 84 0.10 -11.21 -5.70
N ASP A 85 1.03 -10.29 -5.90
CA ASP A 85 1.01 -8.99 -5.26
C ASP A 85 -0.14 -8.12 -5.79
N ILE A 86 -0.44 -8.16 -7.08
CA ILE A 86 -1.61 -7.49 -7.66
C ILE A 86 -2.90 -8.05 -7.04
N ILE A 87 -3.00 -9.38 -6.90
CA ILE A 87 -4.16 -10.02 -6.28
C ILE A 87 -4.31 -9.56 -4.83
N ARG A 88 -3.21 -9.53 -4.06
CA ARG A 88 -3.22 -9.03 -2.68
C ARG A 88 -3.62 -7.57 -2.58
N ILE A 89 -3.17 -6.73 -3.51
CA ILE A 89 -3.56 -5.31 -3.57
C ILE A 89 -5.08 -5.19 -3.77
N ILE A 90 -5.66 -5.93 -4.71
CA ILE A 90 -7.10 -5.87 -5.01
C ILE A 90 -7.97 -6.31 -3.83
N LEU A 91 -7.48 -7.24 -3.02
CA LEU A 91 -8.16 -7.73 -1.83
C LEU A 91 -8.04 -6.79 -0.62
N LYS A 92 -7.24 -5.73 -0.70
CA LYS A 92 -7.18 -4.69 0.33
C LYS A 92 -8.54 -4.00 0.47
N ARG A 93 -8.84 -3.52 1.67
CA ARG A 93 -10.10 -2.85 1.95
C ARG A 93 -10.30 -1.62 1.06
N GLY A 94 -9.24 -0.84 0.86
CA GLY A 94 -9.25 0.33 -0.02
C GLY A 94 -9.84 1.57 0.65
N PHE A 95 -9.75 1.68 1.97
CA PHE A 95 -10.18 2.88 2.69
C PHE A 95 -9.16 4.00 2.51
N VAL A 96 -9.58 5.07 1.84
CA VAL A 96 -8.73 6.22 1.49
C VAL A 96 -8.78 7.29 2.57
N GLU A 97 -7.63 7.84 2.93
CA GLU A 97 -7.49 8.94 3.88
C GLU A 97 -6.49 9.98 3.36
N PHE A 98 -6.80 11.25 3.59
CA PHE A 98 -5.90 12.37 3.34
C PHE A 98 -5.52 12.98 4.69
N LYS A 99 -4.25 12.92 5.07
CA LYS A 99 -3.76 13.37 6.38
C LYS A 99 -2.64 14.37 6.24
N LEU A 100 -2.71 15.46 6.99
CA LEU A 100 -1.59 16.40 7.08
C LEU A 100 -0.39 15.75 7.74
N ILE A 101 0.79 16.07 7.23
CA ILE A 101 2.07 15.78 7.89
C ILE A 101 2.44 17.01 8.72
N PRO A 102 2.69 16.86 10.02
CA PRO A 102 3.11 17.96 10.87
C PRO A 102 4.46 18.56 10.43
N GLU A 103 4.75 19.77 10.90
CA GLU A 103 6.01 20.44 10.62
C GLU A 103 7.21 19.61 11.08
N LYS A 104 8.29 19.65 10.30
CA LYS A 104 9.49 18.82 10.48
C LYS A 104 10.05 18.90 11.90
N GLU A 105 10.20 20.12 12.42
CA GLU A 105 10.75 20.37 13.75
C GLU A 105 9.90 19.74 14.86
N TYR A 106 8.58 19.78 14.71
CA TYR A 106 7.66 19.10 15.63
C TYR A 106 7.86 17.59 15.61
N VAL A 107 7.91 16.99 14.42
CA VAL A 107 8.10 15.54 14.23
C VAL A 107 9.44 15.10 14.83
N ILE A 108 10.54 15.79 14.55
CA ILE A 108 11.87 15.50 15.12
C ILE A 108 11.85 15.57 16.64
N ASN A 109 11.16 16.55 17.23
CA ASN A 109 11.04 16.66 18.69
C ASN A 109 10.30 15.45 19.28
N VAL A 110 9.25 14.94 18.61
CA VAL A 110 8.56 13.72 19.04
C VAL A 110 9.48 12.52 18.95
N MET A 111 10.19 12.34 17.82
CA MET A 111 11.13 11.23 17.62
C MET A 111 12.26 11.26 18.67
N ASN A 112 12.80 12.42 19.01
CA ASN A 112 13.82 12.57 20.08
C ASN A 112 13.28 12.12 21.46
N LYS A 113 12.01 12.42 21.75
CA LYS A 113 11.38 11.94 22.99
C LYS A 113 11.21 10.44 22.97
N VAL A 114 10.76 9.88 21.84
CA VAL A 114 10.65 8.41 21.65
C VAL A 114 12.00 7.74 21.85
N ASP A 115 13.07 8.28 21.23
CA ASP A 115 14.43 7.76 21.37
C ASP A 115 14.89 7.76 22.83
N SER A 116 14.68 8.87 23.54
CA SER A 116 15.05 8.99 24.95
C SER A 116 14.30 8.01 25.86
N VAL A 117 12.99 7.84 25.63
CA VAL A 117 12.16 6.89 26.40
C VAL A 117 12.56 5.45 26.08
N LEU A 118 12.79 5.13 24.81
CA LEU A 118 13.22 3.80 24.39
C LEU A 118 14.56 3.43 24.98
N ARG A 119 15.55 4.33 24.98
CA ARG A 119 16.86 4.14 25.62
C ARG A 119 16.72 3.81 27.10
N ASN A 120 15.91 4.59 27.84
CA ASN A 120 15.69 4.35 29.28
C ASN A 120 14.96 3.03 29.53
N TRP A 121 13.98 2.70 28.67
CA TRP A 121 13.26 1.42 28.76
C TRP A 121 14.20 0.23 28.53
N ILE A 122 15.07 0.31 27.54
CA ILE A 122 16.08 -0.71 27.26
C ILE A 122 17.05 -0.86 28.46
N ALA A 123 17.62 0.23 28.95
CA ALA A 123 18.51 0.21 30.10
C ALA A 123 17.86 -0.46 31.34
N SER A 124 16.56 -0.14 31.58
CA SER A 124 15.85 -0.70 32.74
C SER A 124 15.45 -2.18 32.59
N ASN A 125 15.29 -2.68 31.37
CA ASN A 125 14.80 -4.05 31.16
C ASN A 125 15.89 -5.04 30.74
N TYR A 126 17.04 -4.57 30.24
CA TYR A 126 18.09 -5.44 29.69
C TYR A 126 19.42 -5.36 30.48
N GLU A 127 19.72 -4.26 31.18
CA GLU A 127 20.95 -4.20 32.01
C GLU A 127 20.88 -5.05 33.29
N GLU A 128 19.66 -5.40 33.79
CA GLU A 128 19.45 -6.23 34.96
C GLU A 128 19.24 -7.74 34.70
N ASN A 129 18.97 -8.17 33.46
CA ASN A 129 18.52 -9.53 33.15
C ASN A 129 19.32 -10.22 32.03
N PHE A 130 20.64 -10.29 32.16
CA PHE A 130 21.48 -11.09 31.24
C PHE A 130 21.28 -12.61 31.33
N GLU A 131 20.34 -13.12 32.16
CA GLU A 131 20.09 -14.55 32.35
C GLU A 131 18.84 -15.09 31.65
N ASP A 132 18.01 -14.27 30.97
CA ASP A 132 16.79 -14.72 30.30
C ASP A 132 16.96 -14.67 28.78
N GLU A 133 17.26 -15.84 28.19
CA GLU A 133 17.47 -16.00 26.71
C GLU A 133 16.27 -15.58 25.86
N SER A 134 15.04 -15.47 26.39
CA SER A 134 13.85 -15.12 25.66
C SER A 134 13.75 -13.61 25.31
N SER A 135 14.47 -12.77 26.07
CA SER A 135 14.49 -11.32 25.85
C SER A 135 15.59 -10.84 24.89
N LEU A 136 16.58 -11.69 24.62
CA LEU A 136 17.71 -11.42 23.71
C LEU A 136 17.32 -11.35 22.24
N ASP A 137 16.20 -11.97 21.87
CA ASP A 137 15.81 -12.19 20.47
C ASP A 137 15.50 -10.88 19.68
N VAL A 138 15.01 -9.84 20.35
CA VAL A 138 14.71 -8.53 19.72
C VAL A 138 15.98 -7.71 19.48
N TYR A 139 16.97 -7.82 20.35
CA TYR A 139 18.23 -7.08 20.29
C TYR A 139 19.27 -7.72 19.38
N GLN A 140 19.28 -9.06 19.31
CA GLN A 140 20.22 -9.82 18.47
C GLN A 140 19.85 -9.76 16.97
N GLN A 141 18.58 -9.49 16.64
CA GLN A 141 18.13 -9.33 15.25
C GLN A 141 18.47 -7.95 14.66
N MET A 142 18.87 -6.98 15.51
CA MET A 142 19.35 -5.69 15.05
C MET A 142 20.83 -5.83 14.68
N GLU A 143 21.16 -5.97 13.40
CA GLU A 143 22.52 -5.76 12.91
C GLU A 143 22.93 -4.30 13.14
N LEU A 144 23.51 -4.04 14.31
CA LEU A 144 23.95 -2.71 14.70
C LEU A 144 25.27 -2.40 13.98
N THR A 145 25.24 -1.51 13.01
CA THR A 145 26.42 -1.05 12.27
C THR A 145 27.37 -0.21 13.13
N ASP A 146 26.86 0.36 14.24
CA ASP A 146 27.63 1.07 15.26
C ASP A 146 26.99 0.81 16.63
N LYS A 147 27.64 -0.01 17.46
CA LYS A 147 27.13 -0.40 18.78
C LYS A 147 26.95 0.77 19.74
N ASP A 148 27.83 1.77 19.67
CA ASP A 148 27.77 2.93 20.58
C ASP A 148 26.59 3.83 20.18
N PHE A 149 26.43 4.12 18.88
CA PHE A 149 25.31 4.90 18.39
C PHE A 149 23.96 4.23 18.71
N SER A 150 23.86 2.93 18.51
CA SER A 150 22.61 2.19 18.76
C SER A 150 22.23 2.14 20.23
N ARG A 151 23.22 2.13 21.12
CA ARG A 151 22.99 2.21 22.57
C ARG A 151 22.53 3.58 23.01
N GLU A 152 23.09 4.64 22.44
CA GLU A 152 22.73 6.02 22.74
C GLU A 152 21.44 6.47 22.05
N HIS A 153 21.19 5.98 20.85
CA HIS A 153 20.07 6.35 19.98
C HIS A 153 19.34 5.13 19.39
N PRO A 154 18.70 4.30 20.22
CA PRO A 154 18.12 3.04 19.78
C PRO A 154 16.97 3.22 18.75
N PHE A 155 16.20 4.29 18.85
CA PHE A 155 15.18 4.59 17.86
C PHE A 155 15.78 5.00 16.51
N PHE A 156 16.75 5.91 16.51
CA PHE A 156 17.39 6.39 15.29
C PHE A 156 18.35 5.39 14.65
N SER A 157 18.76 4.34 15.36
CA SER A 157 19.52 3.25 14.76
C SER A 157 18.69 2.39 13.82
N ILE A 158 17.34 2.43 13.95
CA ILE A 158 16.38 1.71 13.12
C ILE A 158 15.66 2.68 12.17
N ALA A 159 15.22 3.82 12.67
CA ALA A 159 14.52 4.86 11.93
C ALA A 159 15.53 5.91 11.41
N LEU A 160 16.14 5.63 10.26
CA LEU A 160 17.23 6.45 9.71
C LEU A 160 16.67 7.70 9.03
N LEU A 161 17.01 8.87 9.54
CA LEU A 161 16.61 10.14 8.93
C LEU A 161 17.44 10.43 7.67
N ASP A 162 16.84 11.15 6.69
CA ASP A 162 17.58 11.69 5.53
C ASP A 162 18.78 12.53 6.03
N PRO A 163 20.02 12.22 5.60
CA PRO A 163 21.21 13.00 6.00
C PRO A 163 21.12 14.48 5.68
N GLN A 164 20.31 14.85 4.70
CA GLN A 164 20.08 16.24 4.34
C GLN A 164 18.98 16.92 5.17
N PHE A 165 18.31 16.16 6.04
CA PHE A 165 17.23 16.63 6.91
C PHE A 165 16.17 17.50 6.20
N ARG A 166 15.87 17.19 4.94
CA ARG A 166 14.87 17.92 4.15
C ARG A 166 13.44 17.70 4.67
N VAL A 167 13.20 16.48 5.14
CA VAL A 167 11.93 16.02 5.73
C VAL A 167 12.23 15.21 6.99
N ALA A 168 11.22 15.00 7.83
CA ALA A 168 11.34 14.16 9.02
C ALA A 168 10.86 12.70 8.78
N ASP A 169 10.74 12.30 7.52
CA ASP A 169 10.46 10.90 7.20
C ASP A 169 11.72 10.06 7.44
N ALA A 170 11.56 8.85 7.95
CA ALA A 170 12.68 7.97 8.25
C ALA A 170 12.66 6.74 7.36
N PHE A 171 13.85 6.30 6.94
CA PHE A 171 14.04 5.02 6.27
C PHE A 171 14.15 3.91 7.31
N VAL A 172 13.36 2.85 7.15
CA VAL A 172 13.35 1.68 8.02
C VAL A 172 13.59 0.45 7.15
N ARG A 173 14.60 -0.35 7.48
CA ARG A 173 14.81 -1.60 6.76
C ARG A 173 13.62 -2.53 6.97
N GLU A 174 13.20 -3.25 5.94
CA GLU A 174 12.04 -4.15 5.99
C GLU A 174 12.13 -5.14 7.17
N GLN A 175 13.32 -5.69 7.43
CA GLN A 175 13.57 -6.59 8.54
C GLN A 175 13.42 -5.95 9.93
N ASP A 176 13.59 -4.64 10.06
CA ASP A 176 13.53 -3.90 11.33
C ASP A 176 12.11 -3.36 11.61
N ARG A 177 11.21 -3.43 10.63
CA ARG A 177 9.84 -2.92 10.68
C ARG A 177 9.06 -3.43 11.89
N ASP A 178 9.02 -4.76 12.05
CA ASP A 178 8.27 -5.39 13.14
C ASP A 178 8.81 -5.01 14.52
N SER A 179 10.14 -4.86 14.65
CA SER A 179 10.78 -4.44 15.89
C SER A 179 10.41 -2.99 16.22
N LEU A 180 10.48 -2.10 15.24
CA LEU A 180 10.07 -0.70 15.39
C LEU A 180 8.59 -0.57 15.78
N GLU A 181 7.70 -1.34 15.13
CA GLU A 181 6.28 -1.34 15.50
C GLU A 181 6.04 -1.84 16.93
N ARG A 182 6.78 -2.86 17.39
CA ARG A 182 6.71 -3.33 18.79
C ARG A 182 7.16 -2.25 19.76
N PHE A 183 8.26 -1.55 19.47
CA PHE A 183 8.72 -0.44 20.31
C PHE A 183 7.69 0.70 20.35
N LEU A 184 7.15 1.11 19.21
CA LEU A 184 6.12 2.14 19.16
C LEU A 184 4.84 1.76 19.92
N ARG A 185 4.57 0.46 20.15
CA ARG A 185 3.41 -0.03 20.94
C ARG A 185 3.67 -0.11 22.43
N LEU A 186 4.90 0.10 22.91
CA LEU A 186 5.18 0.13 24.35
C LEU A 186 4.34 1.21 25.04
N SER A 187 3.80 0.89 26.22
CA SER A 187 2.98 1.83 27.00
C SER A 187 3.71 3.12 27.33
N GLU A 188 5.00 3.02 27.64
CA GLU A 188 5.87 4.16 27.94
C GLU A 188 6.02 5.09 26.75
N ILE A 189 6.09 4.55 25.53
CA ILE A 189 6.18 5.32 24.30
C ILE A 189 4.81 5.86 23.91
N GLN A 190 3.75 5.06 24.00
CA GLN A 190 2.39 5.51 23.69
C GLN A 190 1.96 6.69 24.58
N ASN A 191 2.38 6.74 25.84
CA ASN A 191 2.06 7.81 26.79
C ASN A 191 2.73 9.16 26.43
N ILE A 192 3.79 9.17 25.61
CA ILE A 192 4.50 10.40 25.23
C ILE A 192 4.23 10.83 23.79
N ILE A 193 3.64 9.97 22.98
CA ILE A 193 3.17 10.34 21.63
C ILE A 193 1.92 11.20 21.77
N PRO A 194 1.92 12.42 21.23
CA PRO A 194 0.73 13.26 21.22
C PRO A 194 -0.48 12.58 20.58
N GLU A 195 -1.67 12.74 21.16
CA GLU A 195 -2.90 12.08 20.71
C GLU A 195 -3.32 12.45 19.29
N GLU A 196 -2.91 13.63 18.83
CA GLU A 196 -3.23 14.18 17.52
C GLU A 196 -2.42 13.61 16.35
N ILE A 197 -1.36 12.80 16.63
CA ILE A 197 -0.49 12.22 15.59
C ILE A 197 -0.42 10.70 15.70
N GLN A 198 0.06 10.10 14.63
CA GLN A 198 0.39 8.67 14.56
C GLN A 198 1.60 8.41 13.66
N PHE A 199 2.35 7.36 13.99
CA PHE A 199 3.36 6.79 13.10
C PHE A 199 2.69 5.84 12.10
N THR A 200 3.13 5.88 10.86
CA THR A 200 2.69 4.96 9.81
C THR A 200 3.82 4.74 8.80
N PHE A 201 3.63 3.83 7.85
CA PHE A 201 4.67 3.44 6.91
C PHE A 201 4.22 3.61 5.46
N SER A 202 5.18 3.60 4.53
CA SER A 202 4.87 3.54 3.11
C SER A 202 4.22 2.20 2.76
N ALA A 203 3.34 2.24 1.76
CA ALA A 203 2.73 1.03 1.18
C ALA A 203 3.69 0.27 0.26
N ILE A 204 4.73 0.96 -0.22
CA ILE A 204 5.70 0.45 -1.19
C ILE A 204 7.08 0.51 -0.55
N SER A 205 7.80 -0.63 -0.58
CA SER A 205 9.19 -0.69 -0.19
C SER A 205 10.08 -0.14 -1.30
N GLN A 206 11.12 0.58 -0.95
CA GLN A 206 12.16 1.02 -1.88
C GLN A 206 13.33 0.06 -1.81
N VAL A 207 14.05 -0.11 -2.91
CA VAL A 207 15.24 -0.97 -2.97
C VAL A 207 16.45 -0.09 -3.25
N ASP A 208 17.51 -0.23 -2.45
CA ASP A 208 18.77 0.46 -2.70
C ASP A 208 19.62 -0.24 -3.77
N ASN A 209 20.77 0.35 -4.08
CA ASN A 209 21.71 -0.19 -5.08
C ASN A 209 22.33 -1.54 -4.67
N GLU A 210 22.23 -1.92 -3.41
CA GLU A 210 22.76 -3.17 -2.85
C GLU A 210 21.68 -4.27 -2.76
N GLY A 211 20.41 -3.91 -3.06
CA GLY A 211 19.27 -4.82 -3.01
C GLY A 211 18.57 -4.86 -1.66
N ASN A 212 18.93 -4.00 -0.70
CA ASN A 212 18.25 -3.91 0.59
C ASN A 212 16.91 -3.19 0.41
N LYS A 213 15.88 -3.72 1.06
CA LYS A 213 14.55 -3.14 1.05
C LYS A 213 14.33 -2.22 2.25
N PHE A 214 13.76 -1.05 1.96
CA PHE A 214 13.42 -0.04 2.95
C PHE A 214 11.98 0.41 2.79
N GLU A 215 11.33 0.67 3.89
CA GLU A 215 10.06 1.38 3.94
C GLU A 215 10.28 2.77 4.53
N MET A 216 9.46 3.73 4.10
CA MET A 216 9.45 5.06 4.70
C MET A 216 8.51 5.07 5.90
N MET A 217 8.99 5.49 7.05
CA MET A 217 8.16 5.80 8.21
C MET A 217 7.76 7.27 8.19
N TYR A 218 6.48 7.53 8.37
CA TYR A 218 5.90 8.87 8.43
C TYR A 218 5.27 9.13 9.79
N VAL A 219 5.25 10.41 10.17
CA VAL A 219 4.37 10.89 11.24
C VAL A 219 3.28 11.73 10.59
N VAL A 220 2.03 11.34 10.78
CA VAL A 220 0.87 12.02 10.19
C VAL A 220 -0.13 12.44 11.26
N ASN A 221 -0.97 13.43 10.98
CA ASN A 221 -2.10 13.72 11.85
C ASN A 221 -3.01 12.49 11.95
N LYS A 222 -3.52 12.21 13.15
CA LYS A 222 -4.43 11.09 13.36
C LYS A 222 -5.79 11.37 12.73
N HIS A 223 -6.23 12.62 12.75
CA HIS A 223 -7.44 13.06 12.06
C HIS A 223 -7.19 13.14 10.55
N SER A 224 -8.13 12.63 9.76
CA SER A 224 -8.11 12.73 8.30
C SER A 224 -8.84 14.00 7.86
N GLU A 225 -8.22 14.78 6.99
CA GLU A 225 -8.85 15.96 6.38
C GLU A 225 -10.01 15.54 5.45
N LEU A 226 -9.81 14.44 4.73
CA LEU A 226 -10.81 13.76 3.91
C LEU A 226 -10.62 12.25 4.03
N SER A 227 -11.73 11.49 3.96
CA SER A 227 -11.67 10.03 4.00
C SER A 227 -12.91 9.37 3.40
N GLY A 228 -12.81 8.06 3.11
CA GLY A 228 -13.91 7.22 2.65
C GLY A 228 -14.13 7.24 1.14
N ASP A 229 -15.36 6.98 0.70
CA ASP A 229 -15.74 6.86 -0.72
C ASP A 229 -15.94 8.23 -1.38
N ILE A 230 -14.86 8.99 -1.50
CA ILE A 230 -14.84 10.35 -2.03
C ILE A 230 -14.32 10.43 -3.47
N ILE A 231 -13.78 9.34 -4.01
CA ILE A 231 -13.24 9.26 -5.36
C ILE A 231 -14.32 8.69 -6.28
N ILE A 232 -14.61 9.41 -7.38
CA ILE A 232 -15.63 9.01 -8.35
C ILE A 232 -15.03 8.42 -9.63
N ASP A 233 -13.77 8.69 -9.90
CA ASP A 233 -13.04 8.12 -11.02
C ASP A 233 -11.54 8.07 -10.70
N ALA A 234 -10.87 7.01 -11.17
CA ALA A 234 -9.43 6.85 -11.08
C ALA A 234 -8.90 6.05 -12.27
N THR A 235 -7.79 6.49 -12.84
CA THR A 235 -7.13 5.85 -13.99
C THR A 235 -5.62 5.88 -13.82
N ALA A 236 -4.95 4.80 -14.23
CA ALA A 236 -3.49 4.76 -14.33
C ALA A 236 -3.04 5.14 -15.74
N SER A 237 -1.93 5.84 -15.85
CA SER A 237 -1.29 6.20 -17.10
C SER A 237 0.22 6.37 -16.91
N ILE A 238 0.95 6.47 -18.01
CA ILE A 238 2.36 6.90 -17.99
C ILE A 238 2.39 8.41 -18.20
N ASP A 239 3.03 9.14 -17.32
CA ASP A 239 3.24 10.57 -17.48
C ASP A 239 4.22 10.84 -18.64
N PRO A 240 3.83 11.65 -19.64
CA PRO A 240 4.67 11.86 -20.84
C PRO A 240 6.00 12.59 -20.55
N SER A 241 6.09 13.29 -19.43
CA SER A 241 7.27 14.12 -19.08
C SER A 241 8.28 13.36 -18.27
N SER A 242 7.82 12.54 -17.32
CA SER A 242 8.68 11.75 -16.41
C SER A 242 8.84 10.30 -16.85
N GLU A 243 8.02 9.82 -17.80
CA GLU A 243 7.89 8.41 -18.21
C GLU A 243 7.54 7.47 -17.02
N ALA A 244 7.09 8.03 -15.90
CA ALA A 244 6.72 7.30 -14.71
C ALA A 244 5.23 6.93 -14.69
N PRO A 245 4.86 5.81 -14.03
CA PRO A 245 3.47 5.48 -13.78
C PRO A 245 2.83 6.52 -12.86
N VAL A 246 1.63 6.97 -13.23
CA VAL A 246 0.85 7.93 -12.44
C VAL A 246 -0.60 7.48 -12.34
N ILE A 247 -1.24 7.85 -11.24
CA ILE A 247 -2.65 7.62 -11.00
C ILE A 247 -3.35 8.97 -10.97
N ASN A 248 -4.26 9.17 -11.92
CA ASN A 248 -5.12 10.33 -11.96
C ASN A 248 -6.46 9.97 -11.34
N PHE A 249 -6.96 10.77 -10.41
CA PHE A 249 -8.27 10.57 -9.80
C PHE A 249 -9.05 11.85 -9.65
N THR A 250 -10.38 11.71 -9.55
CA THR A 250 -11.31 12.82 -9.40
C THR A 250 -12.16 12.60 -8.16
N LEU A 251 -12.22 13.61 -7.29
CA LEU A 251 -13.08 13.64 -6.12
C LEU A 251 -14.52 13.95 -6.52
N ASN A 252 -15.49 13.48 -5.73
CA ASN A 252 -16.88 13.91 -5.85
C ASN A 252 -17.00 15.42 -5.54
N SER A 253 -18.11 16.06 -5.91
CA SER A 253 -18.29 17.50 -5.79
C SER A 253 -18.14 18.00 -4.34
N TYR A 254 -18.67 17.25 -3.36
CA TYR A 254 -18.56 17.62 -1.96
C TYR A 254 -17.11 17.57 -1.45
N ALA A 255 -16.38 16.52 -1.76
CA ALA A 255 -14.97 16.38 -1.39
C ALA A 255 -14.09 17.38 -2.17
N ALA A 256 -14.42 17.70 -3.43
CA ALA A 256 -13.68 18.69 -4.22
C ALA A 256 -13.76 20.10 -3.61
N ASP A 257 -14.93 20.51 -3.11
CA ASP A 257 -15.10 21.79 -2.43
C ASP A 257 -14.28 21.85 -1.12
N GLN A 258 -14.30 20.80 -0.33
CA GLN A 258 -13.47 20.67 0.88
C GLN A 258 -11.99 20.66 0.54
N TRP A 259 -11.59 19.87 -0.47
CA TRP A 259 -10.20 19.77 -0.92
C TRP A 259 -9.64 21.11 -1.39
N SER A 260 -10.48 21.89 -2.06
CA SER A 260 -10.13 23.25 -2.47
C SER A 260 -9.75 24.15 -1.26
N ASN A 261 -10.50 24.06 -0.16
CA ASN A 261 -10.22 24.82 1.05
C ASN A 261 -9.00 24.25 1.79
N ILE A 262 -8.94 22.93 1.98
CA ILE A 262 -7.80 22.24 2.63
C ILE A 262 -6.50 22.60 1.92
N THR A 263 -6.45 22.52 0.59
CA THR A 263 -5.25 22.84 -0.16
C THR A 263 -4.90 24.32 -0.13
N ALA A 264 -5.90 25.23 -0.09
CA ALA A 264 -5.66 26.67 0.06
C ALA A 264 -5.02 27.03 1.41
N GLU A 265 -5.45 26.38 2.49
CA GLU A 265 -4.98 26.64 3.86
C GLU A 265 -3.63 25.97 4.17
N ASN A 266 -3.25 24.97 3.36
CA ASN A 266 -2.06 24.16 3.60
C ASN A 266 -1.03 24.24 2.46
N ILE A 267 -0.95 25.38 1.77
CA ILE A 267 0.10 25.62 0.76
C ILE A 267 1.48 25.51 1.44
N HIS A 268 2.41 24.85 0.77
CA HIS A 268 3.75 24.46 1.23
C HIS A 268 3.81 23.40 2.32
N LYS A 269 2.69 22.92 2.83
CA LYS A 269 2.64 21.76 3.72
C LYS A 269 2.49 20.45 2.93
N ARG A 270 2.75 19.35 3.58
CA ARG A 270 2.60 18.00 2.99
C ARG A 270 1.28 17.38 3.42
N ILE A 271 0.64 16.72 2.47
CA ILE A 271 -0.55 15.88 2.73
C ILE A 271 -0.24 14.47 2.28
N ALA A 272 -0.29 13.54 3.22
CA ALA A 272 -0.17 12.13 2.91
C ALA A 272 -1.50 11.57 2.39
N ILE A 273 -1.45 10.77 1.34
CA ILE A 273 -2.58 9.97 0.85
C ILE A 273 -2.34 8.53 1.28
N LEU A 274 -3.24 8.05 2.12
CA LEU A 274 -3.17 6.70 2.68
C LEU A 274 -4.27 5.83 2.09
N ILE A 275 -3.95 4.56 1.90
CA ILE A 275 -4.94 3.51 1.65
C ILE A 275 -4.71 2.44 2.71
N ASP A 276 -5.76 2.11 3.47
CA ASP A 276 -5.72 1.16 4.58
C ASP A 276 -4.63 1.47 5.62
N GLY A 277 -4.43 2.77 5.89
CA GLY A 277 -3.49 3.27 6.89
C GLY A 277 -2.03 3.32 6.44
N LEU A 278 -1.68 2.87 5.23
CA LEU A 278 -0.33 2.95 4.66
C LEU A 278 -0.22 4.12 3.68
N VAL A 279 0.89 4.85 3.74
CA VAL A 279 1.14 6.02 2.88
C VAL A 279 1.58 5.58 1.49
N TYR A 280 0.83 5.96 0.46
CA TYR A 280 1.22 5.76 -0.95
C TYR A 280 2.03 6.93 -1.47
N ILE A 281 1.66 8.14 -1.07
CA ILE A 281 2.40 9.37 -1.43
C ILE A 281 2.17 10.45 -0.38
N ALA A 282 3.14 11.37 -0.26
CA ALA A 282 3.06 12.52 0.64
C ALA A 282 3.56 13.81 -0.05
N PRO A 283 2.84 14.31 -1.07
CA PRO A 283 3.24 15.48 -1.84
C PRO A 283 3.16 16.77 -1.03
N VAL A 284 3.94 17.76 -1.48
CA VAL A 284 3.79 19.16 -1.04
C VAL A 284 2.66 19.81 -1.81
N VAL A 285 1.74 20.45 -1.10
CA VAL A 285 0.70 21.30 -1.70
C VAL A 285 1.35 22.54 -2.30
N ARG A 286 1.41 22.65 -3.62
CA ARG A 286 2.02 23.79 -4.31
C ARG A 286 1.04 24.94 -4.51
N THR A 287 -0.21 24.61 -4.78
CA THR A 287 -1.28 25.58 -5.05
C THR A 287 -2.61 25.03 -4.58
N ARG A 288 -3.60 25.89 -4.45
CA ARG A 288 -4.99 25.50 -4.28
C ARG A 288 -5.46 24.61 -5.44
N ILE A 289 -6.18 23.51 -5.15
CA ILE A 289 -6.72 22.57 -6.13
C ILE A 289 -8.27 22.68 -6.14
N PRO A 290 -8.84 23.57 -6.95
CA PRO A 290 -10.28 23.83 -6.89
C PRO A 290 -11.14 22.78 -7.62
N SER A 291 -10.55 21.95 -8.50
CA SER A 291 -11.28 21.03 -9.36
C SER A 291 -11.47 19.63 -8.79
N GLY A 292 -10.86 19.33 -7.64
CA GLY A 292 -10.85 17.96 -7.08
C GLY A 292 -10.14 16.92 -7.95
N ARG A 293 -9.39 17.35 -8.98
CA ARG A 293 -8.57 16.47 -9.81
C ARG A 293 -7.18 16.39 -9.24
N CYS A 294 -6.73 15.18 -8.97
CA CYS A 294 -5.45 14.90 -8.32
C CYS A 294 -4.67 13.88 -9.14
N GLN A 295 -3.34 13.95 -9.00
CA GLN A 295 -2.41 12.99 -9.56
C GLN A 295 -1.51 12.44 -8.45
N ILE A 296 -1.32 11.13 -8.44
CA ILE A 296 -0.40 10.42 -7.53
C ILE A 296 0.72 9.86 -8.40
N GLU A 297 1.96 10.08 -7.99
CA GLU A 297 3.15 9.46 -8.53
C GLU A 297 3.68 8.45 -7.49
N GLY A 298 4.57 7.51 -7.89
CA GLY A 298 5.28 6.64 -6.96
C GLY A 298 4.87 5.17 -6.99
N ALA A 299 4.00 4.75 -7.92
CA ALA A 299 3.85 3.34 -8.24
C ALA A 299 5.13 2.81 -8.91
N GLU A 300 5.56 1.59 -8.60
CA GLU A 300 6.77 1.01 -9.18
C GLU A 300 6.63 0.76 -10.69
N ASN A 301 5.45 0.33 -11.11
CA ASN A 301 5.13 0.01 -12.49
C ASN A 301 3.68 0.35 -12.83
N ILE A 302 3.31 0.21 -14.10
CA ILE A 302 1.97 0.56 -14.58
C ILE A 302 0.90 -0.42 -14.05
N ASP A 303 1.24 -1.66 -13.76
CA ASP A 303 0.29 -2.66 -13.27
C ASP A 303 -0.07 -2.39 -11.80
N ASP A 304 0.90 -2.00 -10.97
CA ASP A 304 0.65 -1.50 -9.61
C ASP A 304 -0.22 -0.24 -9.64
N ALA A 305 0.09 0.70 -10.53
CA ALA A 305 -0.72 1.91 -10.70
C ALA A 305 -2.18 1.57 -11.09
N ARG A 306 -2.38 0.58 -11.97
CA ARG A 306 -3.72 0.10 -12.34
C ARG A 306 -4.45 -0.54 -11.16
N ALA A 307 -3.76 -1.39 -10.38
CA ALA A 307 -4.35 -2.03 -9.19
C ALA A 307 -4.80 -0.97 -8.16
N ILE A 308 -3.96 0.03 -7.90
CA ILE A 308 -4.29 1.14 -7.00
C ILE A 308 -5.46 1.97 -7.56
N ALA A 309 -5.43 2.35 -8.83
CA ALA A 309 -6.53 3.08 -9.49
C ALA A 309 -7.85 2.30 -9.40
N THR A 310 -7.80 0.98 -9.58
CA THR A 310 -8.94 0.08 -9.44
C THR A 310 -9.54 0.13 -8.05
N ILE A 311 -8.71 0.07 -6.99
CA ILE A 311 -9.15 0.19 -5.60
C ILE A 311 -9.82 1.55 -5.37
N LEU A 312 -9.15 2.64 -5.79
CA LEU A 312 -9.65 3.99 -5.61
C LEU A 312 -11.02 4.21 -6.26
N LYS A 313 -11.22 3.66 -7.46
CA LYS A 313 -12.46 3.81 -8.24
C LYS A 313 -13.59 2.93 -7.72
N SER A 314 -13.30 1.69 -7.35
CA SER A 314 -14.32 0.71 -6.92
C SER A 314 -14.87 0.99 -5.52
N GLY A 315 -14.19 1.80 -4.74
CA GLY A 315 -14.55 2.13 -3.37
C GLY A 315 -14.11 1.08 -2.33
N THR A 316 -14.50 1.35 -1.09
CA THR A 316 -14.07 0.61 0.10
C THR A 316 -14.82 -0.71 0.25
N LEU A 317 -14.10 -1.82 0.39
CA LEU A 317 -14.72 -3.09 0.79
C LEU A 317 -15.34 -2.98 2.18
N PRO A 318 -16.55 -3.52 2.38
CA PRO A 318 -17.22 -3.46 3.69
C PRO A 318 -16.50 -4.26 4.78
N HIS A 319 -15.63 -5.18 4.37
CA HIS A 319 -14.93 -6.10 5.25
C HIS A 319 -13.44 -6.19 4.92
N SER A 320 -12.63 -6.45 5.95
CA SER A 320 -11.20 -6.78 5.79
C SER A 320 -11.04 -8.25 5.40
N LEU A 321 -10.15 -8.52 4.46
CA LEU A 321 -9.95 -9.84 3.86
C LEU A 321 -8.53 -10.36 4.10
N THR A 322 -8.39 -11.68 4.19
CA THR A 322 -7.09 -12.36 4.16
C THR A 322 -7.18 -13.63 3.32
N VAL A 323 -6.13 -13.92 2.56
CA VAL A 323 -6.00 -15.18 1.83
C VAL A 323 -5.54 -16.25 2.80
N ILE A 324 -6.30 -17.33 2.95
CA ILE A 324 -5.96 -18.45 3.83
C ILE A 324 -5.51 -19.69 3.05
N LYS A 325 -5.82 -19.76 1.76
CA LYS A 325 -5.40 -20.86 0.88
C LYS A 325 -5.33 -20.40 -0.58
N ASP A 326 -4.26 -20.79 -1.27
CA ASP A 326 -4.00 -20.57 -2.69
C ASP A 326 -3.74 -21.92 -3.36
N GLU A 327 -4.57 -22.33 -4.35
CA GLU A 327 -4.54 -23.65 -5.03
C GLU A 327 -4.58 -23.54 -6.55
#